data_2fd23b876c5af4ca5b76765d315e2c4d
#
_entry.id   2fd23b876c5af4ca5b76765d315e2c4d
#
_cell.length_a   1.000
_cell.length_b   1.000
_cell.length_c   1.000
_cell.angle_alpha   90.00
_cell.angle_beta   90.00
_cell.angle_gamma   90.00
#
_symmetry.space_group_name_H-M   'P 1'
#
loop_
_entity.id
_entity.type
_entity.pdbx_description
1 polymer ?
#
loop_
_entity_poly.entity_id
_entity_poly.type
_entity_poly.pdbx_seq_one_letter_code
_entity_poly.pdbx_strand_id
1 'polypeptide(L)'
;MGTSTVGPKGILWGTIGAELMAVVFDLRYMIICSFALIFADFWWGYSESHMRYEQAKENGDKALMEKLKWHKSRAVRRSANKVVDYLTYLVVGALVGLAITEPMEICSHIWTASIGLGIGCGCEIASIIGHIAYVKLGVEVSMVDGWKAFVRFLGKLIKVKSNEIGEAVEDLGRNKHHRHHYGEMPDHYDEEQNMED
;
A
#
# COMPACT_ATOMS: atom_id res chain seq x y z
N MET A 1 25.43 -40.53 -25.58
CA MET A 1 25.19 -39.48 -24.55
C MET A 1 24.90 -38.20 -25.30
N GLY A 2 23.63 -37.81 -25.38
CA GLY A 2 23.22 -36.55 -26.05
C GLY A 2 23.35 -35.39 -25.08
N THR A 3 24.32 -34.50 -25.34
CA THR A 3 24.38 -33.21 -24.66
C THR A 3 23.25 -32.34 -25.18
N SER A 4 22.17 -32.21 -24.41
CA SER A 4 21.11 -31.26 -24.70
C SER A 4 21.68 -29.85 -24.55
N THR A 5 22.07 -29.20 -25.65
CA THR A 5 22.46 -27.80 -25.68
C THR A 5 21.26 -26.97 -25.33
N VAL A 6 21.26 -26.40 -24.14
CA VAL A 6 20.25 -25.42 -23.71
C VAL A 6 20.35 -24.23 -24.65
N GLY A 7 19.32 -23.98 -25.45
CA GLY A 7 19.31 -22.85 -26.40
C GLY A 7 19.31 -21.50 -25.67
N PRO A 8 19.66 -20.39 -26.37
CA PRO A 8 19.82 -19.07 -25.76
C PRO A 8 18.58 -18.59 -25.00
N LYS A 9 17.39 -19.01 -25.40
CA LYS A 9 16.14 -18.74 -24.66
C LYS A 9 16.10 -19.44 -23.30
N GLY A 10 16.62 -20.69 -23.21
CA GLY A 10 16.66 -21.42 -21.94
C GLY A 10 17.64 -20.80 -20.94
N ILE A 11 18.75 -20.25 -21.44
CA ILE A 11 19.72 -19.53 -20.59
C ILE A 11 19.09 -18.26 -20.04
N LEU A 12 18.42 -17.46 -20.87
CA LEU A 12 17.77 -16.21 -20.46
C LEU A 12 16.70 -16.45 -19.37
N TRP A 13 15.82 -17.43 -19.56
CA TRP A 13 14.80 -17.74 -18.55
C TRP A 13 15.41 -18.31 -17.26
N GLY A 14 16.51 -19.06 -17.39
CA GLY A 14 17.26 -19.57 -16.23
C GLY A 14 17.88 -18.46 -15.38
N THR A 15 18.49 -17.46 -16.02
CA THR A 15 19.07 -16.31 -15.29
C THR A 15 18.01 -15.45 -14.60
N ILE A 16 16.94 -15.07 -15.31
CA ILE A 16 15.83 -14.31 -14.70
C ILE A 16 15.21 -15.09 -13.53
N GLY A 17 15.02 -16.39 -13.68
CA GLY A 17 14.49 -17.24 -12.61
C GLY A 17 15.41 -17.29 -11.38
N ALA A 18 16.73 -17.37 -11.61
CA ALA A 18 17.71 -17.39 -10.53
C ALA A 18 17.73 -16.07 -9.75
N GLU A 19 17.70 -14.93 -10.44
CA GLU A 19 17.64 -13.61 -9.81
C GLU A 19 16.35 -13.40 -9.02
N LEU A 20 15.19 -13.79 -9.54
CA LEU A 20 13.93 -13.73 -8.80
C LEU A 20 13.96 -14.62 -7.56
N MET A 21 14.57 -15.80 -7.63
CA MET A 21 14.74 -16.66 -6.46
C MET A 21 15.68 -16.03 -5.42
N ALA A 22 16.77 -15.39 -5.84
CA ALA A 22 17.66 -14.66 -4.94
C ALA A 22 16.89 -13.55 -4.20
N VAL A 23 16.08 -12.76 -4.91
CA VAL A 23 15.23 -11.71 -4.29
C VAL A 23 14.28 -12.31 -3.24
N VAL A 24 13.63 -13.45 -3.53
CA VAL A 24 12.75 -14.12 -2.56
C VAL A 24 13.51 -14.56 -1.32
N PHE A 25 14.71 -15.11 -1.48
CA PHE A 25 15.54 -15.53 -0.34
C PHE A 25 16.01 -14.34 0.50
N ASP A 26 16.44 -13.25 -0.12
CA ASP A 26 16.92 -12.06 0.57
C ASP A 26 15.79 -11.33 1.30
N LEU A 27 14.59 -11.28 0.71
CA LEU A 27 13.43 -10.63 1.27
C LEU A 27 12.51 -11.57 2.08
N ARG A 28 12.94 -12.79 2.39
CA ARG A 28 12.10 -13.80 3.06
C ARG A 28 11.45 -13.30 4.34
N TYR A 29 12.15 -12.53 5.17
CA TYR A 29 11.58 -11.99 6.40
C TYR A 29 10.54 -10.90 6.12
N MET A 30 10.74 -10.09 5.11
CA MET A 30 9.76 -9.09 4.68
C MET A 30 8.49 -9.75 4.11
N ILE A 31 8.67 -10.83 3.36
CA ILE A 31 7.56 -11.64 2.83
C ILE A 31 6.77 -12.28 3.98
N ILE A 32 7.44 -12.89 4.96
CA ILE A 32 6.78 -13.45 6.15
C ILE A 32 6.04 -12.35 6.92
N CYS A 33 6.65 -11.19 7.10
CA CYS A 33 6.02 -10.05 7.76
C CYS A 33 4.77 -9.58 7.01
N SER A 34 4.80 -9.52 5.68
CA SER A 34 3.64 -9.13 4.88
C SER A 34 2.47 -10.12 5.02
N PHE A 35 2.74 -11.43 5.08
CA PHE A 35 1.72 -12.44 5.38
C PHE A 35 1.12 -12.27 6.77
N ALA A 36 1.97 -11.99 7.79
CA ALA A 36 1.51 -11.73 9.14
C ALA A 36 0.61 -10.48 9.21
N LEU A 37 0.95 -9.42 8.47
CA LEU A 37 0.13 -8.21 8.36
C LEU A 37 -1.21 -8.48 7.68
N ILE A 38 -1.25 -9.23 6.58
CA ILE A 38 -2.50 -9.64 5.93
C ILE A 38 -3.39 -10.42 6.89
N PHE A 39 -2.81 -11.33 7.68
CA PHE A 39 -3.55 -12.08 8.68
C PHE A 39 -4.08 -11.18 9.81
N ALA A 40 -3.26 -10.24 10.29
CA ALA A 40 -3.66 -9.28 11.30
C ALA A 40 -4.78 -8.36 10.80
N ASP A 41 -4.69 -7.86 9.57
CA ASP A 41 -5.74 -7.06 8.93
C ASP A 41 -7.05 -7.85 8.81
N PHE A 42 -6.98 -9.10 8.38
CA PHE A 42 -8.12 -10.00 8.34
C PHE A 42 -8.78 -10.17 9.71
N TRP A 43 -7.97 -10.37 10.76
CA TRP A 43 -8.45 -10.57 12.12
C TRP A 43 -9.13 -9.31 12.68
N TRP A 44 -8.49 -8.16 12.55
CA TRP A 44 -9.06 -6.90 13.00
C TRP A 44 -10.28 -6.47 12.18
N GLY A 45 -10.27 -6.68 10.87
CA GLY A 45 -11.41 -6.45 10.01
C GLY A 45 -12.61 -7.34 10.34
N TYR A 46 -12.36 -8.60 10.74
CA TYR A 46 -13.41 -9.47 11.27
C TYR A 46 -14.00 -8.91 12.58
N SER A 47 -13.14 -8.51 13.51
CA SER A 47 -13.56 -7.96 14.80
C SER A 47 -14.41 -6.69 14.64
N GLU A 48 -14.01 -5.79 13.75
CA GLU A 48 -14.80 -4.60 13.42
C GLU A 48 -16.16 -4.96 12.80
N SER A 49 -16.17 -5.85 11.83
CA SER A 49 -17.40 -6.28 11.17
C SER A 49 -18.40 -6.93 12.16
N HIS A 50 -17.88 -7.70 13.11
CA HIS A 50 -18.69 -8.30 14.16
C HIS A 50 -19.28 -7.24 15.10
N MET A 51 -18.47 -6.26 15.52
CA MET A 51 -18.93 -5.18 16.40
C MET A 51 -20.02 -4.32 15.71
N ARG A 52 -19.80 -3.95 14.45
CA ARG A 52 -20.80 -3.21 13.65
C ARG A 52 -22.12 -4.01 13.50
N TYR A 53 -22.02 -5.32 13.34
CA TYR A 53 -23.20 -6.21 13.25
C TYR A 53 -23.99 -6.21 14.56
N GLU A 54 -23.34 -6.33 15.72
CA GLU A 54 -24.01 -6.31 17.02
C GLU A 54 -24.66 -4.93 17.29
N GLN A 55 -24.01 -3.83 16.95
CA GLN A 55 -24.60 -2.49 17.04
C GLN A 55 -25.83 -2.33 16.15
N ALA A 56 -25.77 -2.83 14.91
CA ALA A 56 -26.95 -2.81 14.01
C ALA A 56 -28.10 -3.64 14.56
N LYS A 57 -27.80 -4.75 15.22
CA LYS A 57 -28.78 -5.63 15.87
C LYS A 57 -29.45 -4.94 17.07
N GLU A 58 -28.68 -4.27 17.91
CA GLU A 58 -29.19 -3.49 19.04
C GLU A 58 -30.10 -2.34 18.57
N ASN A 59 -29.74 -1.67 17.48
CA ASN A 59 -30.52 -0.60 16.88
C ASN A 59 -31.73 -1.08 16.05
N GLY A 60 -31.88 -2.40 15.86
CA GLY A 60 -32.99 -2.97 15.08
C GLY A 60 -32.91 -2.72 13.57
N ASP A 61 -31.77 -2.28 13.05
CA ASP A 61 -31.55 -1.99 11.62
C ASP A 61 -31.31 -3.28 10.82
N LYS A 62 -32.40 -3.88 10.35
CA LYS A 62 -32.36 -5.13 9.57
C LYS A 62 -31.60 -4.98 8.24
N ALA A 63 -31.65 -3.80 7.60
CA ALA A 63 -30.99 -3.56 6.32
C ALA A 63 -29.45 -3.53 6.50
N LEU A 64 -28.99 -2.91 7.58
CA LEU A 64 -27.58 -2.86 7.93
C LEU A 64 -27.06 -4.24 8.38
N MET A 65 -27.84 -4.99 9.15
CA MET A 65 -27.50 -6.36 9.56
C MET A 65 -27.26 -7.27 8.34
N GLU A 66 -28.12 -7.20 7.31
CA GLU A 66 -27.97 -8.02 6.10
C GLU A 66 -26.69 -7.64 5.32
N LYS A 67 -26.34 -6.36 5.24
CA LYS A 67 -25.10 -5.88 4.62
C LYS A 67 -23.86 -6.33 5.38
N LEU A 68 -23.91 -6.33 6.70
CA LEU A 68 -22.77 -6.65 7.58
C LEU A 68 -22.62 -8.16 7.81
N LYS A 69 -23.59 -8.95 7.37
CA LYS A 69 -23.52 -10.41 7.46
C LYS A 69 -22.21 -10.92 6.87
N TRP A 70 -21.43 -11.58 7.70
CA TRP A 70 -20.13 -12.05 7.33
C TRP A 70 -20.17 -13.14 6.26
N HIS A 71 -19.60 -12.85 5.10
CA HIS A 71 -19.45 -13.81 4.02
C HIS A 71 -17.99 -14.32 3.96
N LYS A 72 -17.74 -15.48 4.55
CA LYS A 72 -16.40 -16.12 4.61
C LYS A 72 -15.70 -16.16 3.25
N SER A 73 -16.41 -16.52 2.20
CA SER A 73 -15.85 -16.61 0.84
C SER A 73 -15.36 -15.27 0.30
N ARG A 74 -16.08 -14.18 0.60
CA ARG A 74 -15.68 -12.82 0.17
C ARG A 74 -14.44 -12.34 0.93
N ALA A 75 -14.37 -12.61 2.23
CA ALA A 75 -13.23 -12.24 3.05
C ALA A 75 -11.96 -12.98 2.61
N VAL A 76 -12.04 -14.30 2.45
CA VAL A 76 -10.91 -15.11 1.95
C VAL A 76 -10.44 -14.66 0.57
N ARG A 77 -11.38 -14.35 -0.34
CA ARG A 77 -11.01 -13.84 -1.68
C ARG A 77 -10.27 -12.50 -1.60
N ARG A 78 -10.67 -11.58 -0.72
CA ARG A 78 -9.96 -10.30 -0.52
C ARG A 78 -8.54 -10.52 -0.03
N SER A 79 -8.35 -11.39 0.97
CA SER A 79 -7.01 -11.70 1.48
C SER A 79 -6.14 -12.41 0.43
N ALA A 80 -6.71 -13.31 -0.37
CA ALA A 80 -6.00 -13.95 -1.46
C ALA A 80 -5.55 -12.95 -2.54
N ASN A 81 -6.41 -11.99 -2.90
CA ASN A 81 -6.04 -10.94 -3.85
C ASN A 81 -4.87 -10.10 -3.32
N LYS A 82 -4.85 -9.74 -2.03
CA LYS A 82 -3.73 -9.02 -1.42
C LYS A 82 -2.40 -9.77 -1.54
N VAL A 83 -2.42 -11.10 -1.36
CA VAL A 83 -1.22 -11.93 -1.56
C VAL A 83 -0.73 -11.83 -3.00
N VAL A 84 -1.64 -11.92 -3.98
CA VAL A 84 -1.29 -11.79 -5.40
C VAL A 84 -0.73 -10.39 -5.69
N ASP A 85 -1.36 -9.34 -5.17
CA ASP A 85 -0.90 -7.96 -5.35
C ASP A 85 0.52 -7.77 -4.80
N TYR A 86 0.83 -8.31 -3.61
CA TYR A 86 2.16 -8.17 -3.00
C TYR A 86 3.23 -8.95 -3.73
N LEU A 87 2.91 -10.16 -4.20
CA LEU A 87 3.81 -10.90 -5.08
C LEU A 87 4.05 -10.14 -6.40
N THR A 88 3.01 -9.49 -6.92
CA THR A 88 3.14 -8.64 -8.11
C THR A 88 4.04 -7.44 -7.83
N TYR A 89 3.89 -6.74 -6.72
CA TYR A 89 4.75 -5.60 -6.35
C TYR A 89 6.20 -6.02 -6.18
N LEU A 90 6.44 -7.18 -5.56
CA LEU A 90 7.79 -7.73 -5.41
C LEU A 90 8.42 -8.04 -6.78
N VAL A 91 7.69 -8.74 -7.66
CA VAL A 91 8.20 -9.12 -8.99
C VAL A 91 8.42 -7.88 -9.86
N VAL A 92 7.46 -6.96 -9.90
CA VAL A 92 7.58 -5.71 -10.67
C VAL A 92 8.72 -4.86 -10.13
N GLY A 93 8.84 -4.75 -8.80
CA GLY A 93 9.96 -4.03 -8.18
C GLY A 93 11.32 -4.63 -8.53
N ALA A 94 11.44 -5.96 -8.51
CA ALA A 94 12.65 -6.66 -8.92
C ALA A 94 12.99 -6.44 -10.42
N LEU A 95 11.98 -6.54 -11.29
CA LEU A 95 12.18 -6.32 -12.73
C LEU A 95 12.55 -4.88 -13.06
N VAL A 96 11.93 -3.90 -12.43
CA VAL A 96 12.32 -2.48 -12.56
C VAL A 96 13.74 -2.27 -12.05
N GLY A 97 14.10 -2.93 -10.95
CA GLY A 97 15.45 -2.92 -10.42
C GLY A 97 16.48 -3.41 -11.44
N LEU A 98 16.27 -4.61 -11.96
CA LEU A 98 17.16 -5.23 -12.94
C LEU A 98 17.23 -4.46 -14.26
N ALA A 99 16.11 -3.90 -14.73
CA ALA A 99 16.05 -3.24 -16.03
C ALA A 99 16.54 -1.78 -16.02
N ILE A 100 16.38 -1.07 -14.91
CA ILE A 100 16.59 0.38 -14.85
C ILE A 100 17.62 0.76 -13.80
N THR A 101 17.38 0.42 -12.51
CA THR A 101 18.16 1.01 -11.43
C THR A 101 19.55 0.41 -11.27
N GLU A 102 19.69 -0.87 -11.55
CA GLU A 102 20.97 -1.57 -11.46
C GLU A 102 21.92 -1.20 -12.61
N PRO A 103 21.48 -1.18 -13.90
CA PRO A 103 22.32 -0.69 -14.99
C PRO A 103 22.72 0.79 -14.87
N MET A 104 21.92 1.60 -14.18
CA MET A 104 22.21 3.00 -13.90
C MET A 104 23.00 3.22 -12.60
N GLU A 105 23.41 2.14 -11.93
CA GLU A 105 24.14 2.16 -10.65
C GLU A 105 23.45 2.98 -9.52
N ILE A 106 22.11 3.13 -9.60
CA ILE A 106 21.34 3.89 -8.61
C ILE A 106 21.15 3.06 -7.33
N CYS A 107 20.61 1.85 -7.47
CA CYS A 107 20.42 0.90 -6.37
C CYS A 107 20.23 -0.53 -6.91
N SER A 108 20.43 -1.54 -6.05
CA SER A 108 20.23 -2.93 -6.44
C SER A 108 18.73 -3.24 -6.62
N HIS A 109 18.43 -4.27 -7.44
CA HIS A 109 17.08 -4.76 -7.68
C HIS A 109 16.39 -5.26 -6.40
N ILE A 110 17.13 -5.69 -5.37
CA ILE A 110 16.62 -6.08 -4.06
C ILE A 110 16.00 -4.87 -3.36
N TRP A 111 16.64 -3.68 -3.45
CA TRP A 111 16.10 -2.46 -2.87
C TRP A 111 14.79 -2.03 -3.51
N THR A 112 14.70 -2.07 -4.85
CA THR A 112 13.45 -1.72 -5.56
C THR A 112 12.33 -2.71 -5.27
N ALA A 113 12.64 -4.00 -5.17
CA ALA A 113 11.69 -5.03 -4.73
C ALA A 113 11.23 -4.79 -3.28
N SER A 114 12.15 -4.42 -2.38
CA SER A 114 11.84 -4.07 -0.99
C SER A 114 10.89 -2.89 -0.87
N ILE A 115 11.10 -1.84 -1.68
CA ILE A 115 10.21 -0.66 -1.73
C ILE A 115 8.81 -1.07 -2.19
N GLY A 116 8.70 -1.87 -3.24
CA GLY A 116 7.42 -2.37 -3.73
C GLY A 116 6.64 -3.12 -2.66
N LEU A 117 7.28 -4.08 -2.00
CA LEU A 117 6.68 -4.85 -0.91
C LEU A 117 6.38 -3.97 0.32
N GLY A 118 7.26 -3.01 0.62
CA GLY A 118 7.11 -2.07 1.73
C GLY A 118 5.88 -1.17 1.60
N ILE A 119 5.54 -0.74 0.38
CA ILE A 119 4.30 0.02 0.10
C ILE A 119 3.07 -0.84 0.47
N GLY A 120 3.05 -2.10 0.05
CA GLY A 120 1.99 -3.03 0.42
C GLY A 120 1.84 -3.19 1.94
N CYS A 121 2.95 -3.44 2.64
CA CYS A 121 2.97 -3.53 4.11
C CYS A 121 2.46 -2.24 4.77
N GLY A 122 2.82 -1.08 4.25
CA GLY A 122 2.35 0.22 4.73
C GLY A 122 0.82 0.38 4.61
N CYS A 123 0.25 -0.07 3.51
CA CYS A 123 -1.20 -0.08 3.32
C CYS A 123 -1.91 -0.98 4.35
N GLU A 124 -1.36 -2.18 4.64
CA GLU A 124 -1.93 -3.06 5.65
C GLU A 124 -1.85 -2.45 7.06
N ILE A 125 -0.71 -1.87 7.42
CA ILE A 125 -0.56 -1.20 8.72
C ILE A 125 -1.58 -0.06 8.85
N ALA A 126 -1.77 0.76 7.82
CA ALA A 126 -2.77 1.82 7.82
C ALA A 126 -4.20 1.28 7.99
N SER A 127 -4.53 0.17 7.32
CA SER A 127 -5.81 -0.53 7.44
C SER A 127 -6.01 -1.07 8.86
N ILE A 128 -5.02 -1.76 9.42
CA ILE A 128 -5.06 -2.31 10.79
C ILE A 128 -5.28 -1.20 11.81
N ILE A 129 -4.57 -0.07 11.69
CA ILE A 129 -4.76 1.09 12.57
C ILE A 129 -6.21 1.59 12.51
N GLY A 130 -6.80 1.66 11.31
CA GLY A 130 -8.21 2.03 11.13
C GLY A 130 -9.16 1.07 11.86
N HIS A 131 -8.98 -0.23 11.69
CA HIS A 131 -9.77 -1.25 12.37
C HIS A 131 -9.63 -1.20 13.90
N ILE A 132 -8.40 -1.04 14.40
CA ILE A 132 -8.14 -0.91 15.85
C ILE A 132 -8.79 0.34 16.41
N ALA A 133 -8.68 1.49 15.71
CA ALA A 133 -9.30 2.74 16.15
C ALA A 133 -10.81 2.59 16.27
N TYR A 134 -11.45 1.94 15.30
CA TYR A 134 -12.89 1.67 15.37
C TYR A 134 -13.24 0.74 16.54
N VAL A 135 -12.55 -0.38 16.69
CA VAL A 135 -12.84 -1.40 17.72
C VAL A 135 -12.58 -0.87 19.13
N LYS A 136 -11.53 -0.05 19.33
CA LYS A 136 -11.13 0.41 20.67
C LYS A 136 -11.68 1.77 21.04
N LEU A 137 -11.87 2.66 20.08
CA LEU A 137 -12.23 4.06 20.33
C LEU A 137 -13.60 4.43 19.74
N GLY A 138 -14.21 3.55 18.95
CA GLY A 138 -15.48 3.84 18.26
C GLY A 138 -15.35 4.92 17.17
N VAL A 139 -14.11 5.25 16.75
CA VAL A 139 -13.84 6.33 15.80
C VAL A 139 -13.58 5.74 14.42
N GLU A 140 -14.33 6.20 13.41
CA GLU A 140 -14.06 5.87 12.02
C GLU A 140 -12.83 6.66 11.53
N VAL A 141 -11.74 5.96 11.30
CA VAL A 141 -10.52 6.53 10.73
C VAL A 141 -10.48 6.17 9.24
N SER A 142 -10.47 7.21 8.40
CA SER A 142 -10.28 7.02 6.95
C SER A 142 -8.93 6.36 6.68
N MET A 143 -8.85 5.51 5.65
CA MET A 143 -7.59 4.91 5.19
C MET A 143 -6.52 5.97 4.89
N VAL A 144 -6.93 7.14 4.40
CA VAL A 144 -6.04 8.29 4.15
C VAL A 144 -5.45 8.84 5.45
N ASP A 145 -6.25 8.91 6.52
CA ASP A 145 -5.78 9.39 7.82
C ASP A 145 -4.90 8.36 8.53
N GLY A 146 -5.22 7.07 8.38
CA GLY A 146 -4.36 5.97 8.80
C GLY A 146 -2.99 6.02 8.12
N TRP A 147 -2.96 6.25 6.79
CA TRP A 147 -1.72 6.44 6.04
C TRP A 147 -0.93 7.67 6.50
N LYS A 148 -1.59 8.80 6.72
CA LYS A 148 -0.93 10.00 7.26
C LYS A 148 -0.34 9.76 8.66
N ALA A 149 -1.06 9.03 9.51
CA ALA A 149 -0.56 8.66 10.84
C ALA A 149 0.67 7.76 10.74
N PHE A 150 0.64 6.77 9.85
CA PHE A 150 1.77 5.88 9.58
C PHE A 150 3.00 6.63 9.05
N VAL A 151 2.83 7.51 8.05
CA VAL A 151 3.92 8.33 7.50
C VAL A 151 4.52 9.25 8.56
N ARG A 152 3.70 9.88 9.41
CA ARG A 152 4.20 10.68 10.54
C ARG A 152 4.96 9.84 11.57
N PHE A 153 4.48 8.64 11.86
CA PHE A 153 5.17 7.71 12.75
C PHE A 153 6.54 7.31 12.19
N LEU A 154 6.60 6.93 10.91
CA LEU A 154 7.86 6.64 10.22
C LEU A 154 8.80 7.85 10.22
N GLY A 155 8.28 9.05 9.92
CA GLY A 155 9.06 10.29 9.96
C GLY A 155 9.68 10.53 11.33
N LYS A 156 8.92 10.29 12.42
CA LYS A 156 9.46 10.38 13.78
C LYS A 156 10.55 9.34 14.06
N LEU A 157 10.34 8.08 13.64
CA LEU A 157 11.36 7.03 13.81
C LEU A 157 12.64 7.35 13.05
N ILE A 158 12.52 7.83 11.80
CA ILE A 158 13.67 8.17 10.96
C ILE A 158 14.38 9.42 11.51
N LYS A 159 13.63 10.42 12.02
CA LYS A 159 14.18 11.63 12.64
C LYS A 159 15.03 11.33 13.87
N VAL A 160 14.69 10.31 14.63
CA VAL A 160 15.51 9.84 15.76
C VAL A 160 16.85 9.29 15.27
N LYS A 161 16.90 8.77 14.03
CA LYS A 161 18.09 8.12 13.48
C LYS A 161 18.87 9.03 12.49
N SER A 162 18.19 9.96 11.82
CA SER A 162 18.80 10.91 10.86
C SER A 162 17.88 12.11 10.65
N ASN A 163 18.32 13.30 11.11
CA ASN A 163 17.51 14.53 11.03
C ASN A 163 17.09 14.90 9.60
N GLU A 164 17.99 14.73 8.63
CA GLU A 164 17.75 15.12 7.23
C GLU A 164 16.66 14.28 6.53
N ILE A 165 16.67 12.96 6.74
CA ILE A 165 15.67 12.05 6.14
C ILE A 165 14.33 12.20 6.85
N GLY A 166 14.35 12.45 8.16
CA GLY A 166 13.13 12.69 8.94
C GLY A 166 12.36 13.92 8.48
N GLU A 167 13.05 15.02 8.17
CA GLU A 167 12.46 16.25 7.66
C GLU A 167 11.85 16.06 6.27
N ALA A 168 12.54 15.37 5.37
CA ALA A 168 12.02 15.08 4.02
C ALA A 168 10.75 14.23 4.04
N VAL A 169 10.65 13.23 4.92
CA VAL A 169 9.45 12.38 5.07
C VAL A 169 8.30 13.16 5.72
N GLU A 170 8.60 14.06 6.67
CA GLU A 170 7.60 14.90 7.31
C GLU A 170 7.02 15.94 6.32
N ASP A 171 7.85 16.50 5.45
CA ASP A 171 7.44 17.44 4.40
C ASP A 171 6.59 16.77 3.31
N LEU A 172 6.87 15.53 2.95
CA LEU A 172 6.00 14.74 2.06
C LEU A 172 4.59 14.55 2.64
N GLY A 173 4.50 14.40 3.98
CA GLY A 173 3.21 14.32 4.68
C GLY A 173 2.46 15.66 4.73
N ARG A 174 3.19 16.80 4.75
CA ARG A 174 2.63 18.13 4.88
C ARG A 174 2.23 18.76 3.54
N ASN A 175 2.98 18.51 2.48
CA ASN A 175 2.82 19.16 1.17
C ASN A 175 1.55 18.76 0.40
N LYS A 176 0.85 17.69 0.80
CA LYS A 176 -0.47 17.36 0.25
C LYS A 176 -1.59 18.33 0.69
N HIS A 177 -1.39 19.09 1.76
CA HIS A 177 -2.42 20.04 2.24
C HIS A 177 -2.45 21.35 1.45
N HIS A 178 -1.36 21.74 0.77
CA HIS A 178 -1.31 23.02 0.03
C HIS A 178 -1.85 22.94 -1.41
N ARG A 179 -2.07 21.75 -1.96
CA ARG A 179 -2.58 21.62 -3.34
C ARG A 179 -4.10 21.82 -3.50
N HIS A 180 -4.86 21.85 -2.42
CA HIS A 180 -6.31 22.09 -2.50
C HIS A 180 -6.74 23.56 -2.45
N HIS A 181 -5.80 24.51 -2.31
CA HIS A 181 -6.13 25.93 -2.22
C HIS A 181 -5.85 26.74 -3.50
N TYR A 182 -5.41 26.09 -4.59
CA TYR A 182 -5.16 26.75 -5.87
C TYR A 182 -6.22 26.42 -6.94
N GLY A 183 -7.46 26.19 -6.54
CA GLY A 183 -8.57 25.85 -7.43
C GLY A 183 -9.67 26.91 -7.55
N GLU A 184 -9.54 28.05 -6.92
CA GLU A 184 -10.47 29.17 -7.14
C GLU A 184 -9.75 30.28 -7.91
N MET A 185 -9.74 30.15 -9.24
CA MET A 185 -9.54 31.29 -10.12
C MET A 185 -10.83 32.11 -10.07
N PRO A 186 -10.80 33.39 -9.72
CA PRO A 186 -11.97 34.24 -9.88
C PRO A 186 -12.23 34.44 -11.37
N ASP A 187 -13.43 34.07 -11.80
CA ASP A 187 -13.97 34.43 -13.11
C ASP A 187 -14.15 35.97 -13.17
N HIS A 188 -13.12 36.66 -13.62
CA HIS A 188 -13.24 38.02 -14.08
C HIS A 188 -13.47 37.98 -15.60
N TYR A 189 -14.73 37.88 -16.01
CA TYR A 189 -15.14 38.29 -17.32
C TYR A 189 -15.42 39.78 -17.27
N ASP A 190 -14.49 40.56 -17.78
CA ASP A 190 -14.69 41.95 -18.12
C ASP A 190 -15.73 42.06 -19.23
N GLU A 191 -16.93 42.54 -18.89
CA GLU A 191 -17.85 43.18 -19.82
C GLU A 191 -17.25 44.51 -20.21
N GLU A 192 -16.57 44.57 -21.34
CA GLU A 192 -16.37 45.84 -22.06
C GLU A 192 -16.46 45.61 -23.56
N GLN A 193 -17.33 46.39 -24.14
CA GLN A 193 -17.45 46.86 -25.52
C GLN A 193 -18.68 46.37 -26.28
N ASN A 194 -19.76 47.10 -26.00
CA ASN A 194 -20.69 47.48 -27.07
C ASN A 194 -20.94 48.97 -26.94
N MET A 195 -20.15 49.74 -27.65
CA MET A 195 -20.49 51.07 -28.06
C MET A 195 -19.82 51.32 -29.44
N GLU A 196 -20.67 51.81 -30.32
CA GLU A 196 -20.40 52.34 -31.66
C GLU A 196 -20.84 51.49 -32.86
N ASP A 197 -21.86 52.03 -33.40
CA ASP A 197 -22.46 52.32 -34.68
C ASP A 197 -23.69 51.50 -35.04
#